data_2db8d0fa352fd7cc483bd67ea9df72b2
#
_entry.id   2db8d0fa352fd7cc483bd67ea9df72b2
#
_cell.length_a   1.000
_cell.length_b   1.000
_cell.length_c   1.000
_cell.angle_alpha   90.00
_cell.angle_beta   90.00
_cell.angle_gamma   90.00
#
_symmetry.space_group_name_H-M   'P 1'
#
loop_
_entity.id
_entity.type
_entity.pdbx_description
1 polymer ?
#
loop_
_entity_poly.entity_id
_entity_poly.type
_entity_poly.pdbx_seq_one_letter_code
_entity_poly.pdbx_strand_id
1 'polypeptide(L)'
;MRLLRQIGFGAVVTMSCVAATLAQAKPAPREIFRDSDGNLVSNNEFVDIRMANFNYPDATVIKILDDGTKEFRLQKIPQEGMQAPAFTVRTLDGRTLSLADLRGKVVVLSFWFIGCPACFAMEPKLNDFKARFAESDVVFLAMTSDRKDALEKYLKKERFDYLQAADAKDAMAHFAFRGFPKNIVIDKRGTIVYWRSTIHAWDKFESVVRAELAKD
;
A
#
# COMPACT_ATOMS: atom_id res chain seq x y z
N MET A 1 -12.20 -88.22 46.59
CA MET A 1 -11.22 -89.00 45.84
C MET A 1 -11.05 -88.36 44.44
N ARG A 2 -9.83 -88.07 44.03
CA ARG A 2 -9.30 -87.53 42.79
C ARG A 2 -9.56 -86.06 42.54
N LEU A 3 -8.53 -85.26 42.88
CA LEU A 3 -8.26 -83.90 42.39
C LEU A 3 -8.01 -83.88 40.84
N LEU A 4 -8.61 -82.97 40.16
CA LEU A 4 -8.23 -82.59 38.82
C LEU A 4 -7.62 -81.15 38.87
N ARG A 5 -6.33 -81.08 38.60
CA ARG A 5 -5.54 -79.89 38.42
C ARG A 5 -5.93 -79.20 37.04
N GLN A 6 -6.43 -78.00 37.12
CA GLN A 6 -6.52 -77.20 35.92
C GLN A 6 -5.25 -76.36 35.75
N ILE A 7 -4.58 -76.56 34.64
CA ILE A 7 -3.42 -75.81 34.18
C ILE A 7 -3.91 -74.58 33.48
N GLY A 8 -3.72 -73.41 34.07
CA GLY A 8 -4.03 -72.15 33.43
C GLY A 8 -2.95 -71.75 32.34
N PHE A 9 -3.33 -71.62 31.10
CA PHE A 9 -2.53 -71.04 30.06
C PHE A 9 -2.61 -69.51 30.18
N GLY A 10 -1.53 -68.87 30.63
CA GLY A 10 -1.38 -67.43 30.65
C GLY A 10 -0.96 -66.98 29.25
N ALA A 11 -1.86 -66.30 28.55
CA ALA A 11 -1.54 -65.63 27.30
C ALA A 11 -0.78 -64.34 27.60
N VAL A 12 0.50 -64.30 27.28
CA VAL A 12 1.29 -63.06 27.29
C VAL A 12 0.93 -62.26 26.06
N VAL A 13 0.13 -61.20 26.23
CA VAL A 13 -0.11 -60.22 25.19
C VAL A 13 1.08 -59.25 25.14
N THR A 14 1.97 -59.42 24.20
CA THR A 14 3.02 -58.45 23.90
C THR A 14 2.41 -57.26 23.20
N MET A 15 2.26 -56.16 23.94
CA MET A 15 1.81 -54.88 23.39
C MET A 15 2.97 -54.22 22.63
N SER A 16 3.00 -54.40 21.29
CA SER A 16 3.94 -53.72 20.42
C SER A 16 3.60 -52.22 20.39
N CYS A 17 4.36 -51.43 21.12
CA CYS A 17 4.33 -49.95 20.96
C CYS A 17 4.87 -49.59 19.58
N VAL A 18 3.98 -49.36 18.63
CA VAL A 18 4.32 -48.68 17.38
C VAL A 18 4.54 -47.20 17.71
N ALA A 19 5.80 -46.82 17.88
CA ALA A 19 6.18 -45.42 17.97
C ALA A 19 5.86 -44.76 16.63
N ALA A 20 4.71 -44.11 16.53
CA ALA A 20 4.41 -43.23 15.40
C ALA A 20 5.40 -42.07 15.47
N THR A 21 6.42 -42.09 14.63
CA THR A 21 7.28 -40.95 14.36
C THR A 21 6.40 -39.90 13.66
N LEU A 22 5.92 -38.94 14.46
CA LEU A 22 5.35 -37.70 13.94
C LEU A 22 6.45 -37.00 13.11
N ALA A 23 6.39 -37.16 11.81
CA ALA A 23 7.20 -36.36 10.89
C ALA A 23 6.89 -34.90 11.20
N GLN A 24 7.78 -34.20 11.87
CA GLN A 24 7.67 -32.79 12.11
C GLN A 24 7.64 -32.12 10.73
N ALA A 25 6.49 -31.51 10.38
CA ALA A 25 6.37 -30.73 9.18
C ALA A 25 7.48 -29.67 9.21
N LYS A 26 8.30 -29.67 8.16
CA LYS A 26 9.37 -28.66 8.01
C LYS A 26 8.71 -27.27 8.10
N PRO A 27 9.15 -26.38 9.00
CA PRO A 27 8.55 -25.06 9.09
C PRO A 27 8.54 -24.39 7.73
N ALA A 28 7.44 -23.72 7.40
CA ALA A 28 7.37 -22.96 6.14
C ALA A 28 8.56 -22.01 6.03
N PRO A 29 9.18 -21.88 4.85
CA PRO A 29 10.33 -21.01 4.68
C PRO A 29 9.94 -19.59 5.09
N ARG A 30 10.75 -18.99 5.94
CA ARG A 30 10.57 -17.59 6.36
C ARG A 30 10.74 -16.70 5.13
N GLU A 31 9.86 -15.70 4.99
CA GLU A 31 9.95 -14.70 3.93
C GLU A 31 10.27 -13.34 4.54
N ILE A 32 11.21 -12.62 3.95
CA ILE A 32 11.55 -11.25 4.31
C ILE A 32 11.51 -10.38 3.07
N PHE A 33 11.09 -9.14 3.26
CA PHE A 33 10.92 -8.17 2.20
C PHE A 33 11.83 -6.97 2.44
N ARG A 34 12.50 -6.51 1.38
CA ARG A 34 13.36 -5.33 1.41
C ARG A 34 13.00 -4.35 0.32
N ASP A 35 13.13 -3.07 0.63
CA ASP A 35 13.10 -2.00 -0.37
C ASP A 35 14.38 -1.98 -1.22
N SER A 36 14.48 -1.00 -2.12
CA SER A 36 15.64 -0.82 -2.99
C SER A 36 16.93 -0.48 -2.22
N ASP A 37 16.81 0.15 -1.07
CA ASP A 37 17.95 0.57 -0.25
C ASP A 37 18.39 -0.54 0.72
N GLY A 38 17.66 -1.67 0.72
CA GLY A 38 17.96 -2.84 1.54
C GLY A 38 17.32 -2.84 2.91
N ASN A 39 16.47 -1.85 3.23
CA ASN A 39 15.74 -1.81 4.50
C ASN A 39 14.65 -2.89 4.54
N LEU A 40 14.45 -3.48 5.71
CA LEU A 40 13.32 -4.38 5.92
C LEU A 40 12.01 -3.59 5.84
N VAL A 41 11.06 -4.12 5.08
CA VAL A 41 9.71 -3.56 4.93
C VAL A 41 8.67 -4.62 5.26
N SER A 42 7.46 -4.18 5.59
CA SER A 42 6.33 -5.09 5.78
C SER A 42 5.88 -5.67 4.43
N ASN A 43 5.16 -6.80 4.46
CA ASN A 43 4.56 -7.35 3.25
C ASN A 43 3.61 -6.36 2.55
N ASN A 44 2.83 -5.59 3.32
CA ASN A 44 1.93 -4.59 2.77
C ASN A 44 2.69 -3.46 2.06
N GLU A 45 3.76 -2.96 2.67
CA GLU A 45 4.62 -1.94 2.06
C GLU A 45 5.31 -2.48 0.80
N PHE A 46 5.77 -3.73 0.83
CA PHE A 46 6.34 -4.41 -0.33
C PHE A 46 5.34 -4.44 -1.50
N VAL A 47 4.09 -4.82 -1.23
CA VAL A 47 3.02 -4.84 -2.24
C VAL A 47 2.77 -3.44 -2.80
N ASP A 48 2.69 -2.42 -1.95
CA ASP A 48 2.48 -1.03 -2.38
C ASP A 48 3.60 -0.54 -3.30
N ILE A 49 4.86 -0.82 -2.95
CA ILE A 49 6.02 -0.46 -3.78
C ILE A 49 5.98 -1.22 -5.10
N ARG A 50 5.72 -2.52 -5.09
CA ARG A 50 5.63 -3.35 -6.29
C ARG A 50 4.54 -2.86 -7.24
N MET A 51 3.39 -2.47 -6.70
CA MET A 51 2.25 -1.97 -7.47
C MET A 51 2.36 -0.49 -7.85
N ALA A 52 3.41 0.21 -7.42
CA ALA A 52 3.57 1.64 -7.69
C ALA A 52 3.62 1.97 -9.18
N ASN A 53 4.19 1.06 -9.99
CA ASN A 53 4.29 1.19 -11.43
C ASN A 53 3.92 -0.12 -12.14
N PHE A 54 2.69 -0.28 -12.57
CA PHE A 54 2.18 -1.49 -13.22
C PHE A 54 2.99 -2.00 -14.42
N ASN A 55 3.69 -1.11 -15.12
CA ASN A 55 4.50 -1.45 -16.29
C ASN A 55 6.01 -1.39 -16.04
N TYR A 56 6.42 -1.21 -14.81
CA TYR A 56 7.81 -1.38 -14.46
C TYR A 56 8.12 -2.88 -14.55
N PRO A 57 9.14 -3.31 -15.29
CA PRO A 57 9.49 -4.72 -15.31
C PRO A 57 9.65 -5.17 -13.86
N ASP A 58 9.02 -6.27 -13.53
CA ASP A 58 9.02 -6.82 -12.18
C ASP A 58 10.46 -7.25 -11.83
N ALA A 59 11.19 -6.33 -11.32
CA ALA A 59 12.55 -6.52 -10.92
C ALA A 59 12.64 -6.83 -9.42
N THR A 60 11.76 -7.69 -8.95
CA THR A 60 11.93 -8.32 -7.66
C THR A 60 13.06 -9.33 -7.75
N VAL A 61 14.17 -9.05 -7.10
CA VAL A 61 15.24 -10.04 -6.94
C VAL A 61 14.87 -10.98 -5.80
N ILE A 62 14.80 -12.26 -6.08
CA ILE A 62 14.55 -13.30 -5.07
C ILE A 62 15.88 -13.98 -4.76
N LYS A 63 16.27 -14.01 -3.49
CA LYS A 63 17.45 -14.68 -2.98
C LYS A 63 17.05 -15.67 -1.89
N ILE A 64 17.62 -16.87 -1.93
CA ILE A 64 17.50 -17.83 -0.84
C ILE A 64 18.76 -17.69 0.02
N LEU A 65 18.58 -17.40 1.30
CA LEU A 65 19.65 -17.26 2.27
C LEU A 65 20.07 -18.66 2.78
N ASP A 66 21.23 -18.74 3.43
CA ASP A 66 21.83 -20.00 3.90
C ASP A 66 20.93 -20.73 4.91
N ASP A 67 20.09 -20.00 5.66
CA ASP A 67 19.11 -20.57 6.60
C ASP A 67 17.78 -21.01 5.92
N GLY A 68 17.69 -20.90 4.60
CA GLY A 68 16.49 -21.19 3.81
C GLY A 68 15.47 -20.08 3.75
N THR A 69 15.73 -18.91 4.34
CA THR A 69 14.88 -17.72 4.28
C THR A 69 14.84 -17.21 2.84
N LYS A 70 13.66 -16.88 2.33
CA LYS A 70 13.50 -16.21 1.03
C LYS A 70 13.52 -14.69 1.25
N GLU A 71 14.49 -14.04 0.65
CA GLU A 71 14.58 -12.58 0.60
C GLU A 71 14.03 -12.06 -0.72
N PHE A 72 13.07 -11.15 -0.65
CA PHE A 72 12.53 -10.42 -1.79
C PHE A 72 13.02 -8.98 -1.72
N ARG A 73 13.71 -8.50 -2.75
CA ARG A 73 14.20 -7.11 -2.83
C ARG A 73 13.58 -6.40 -4.02
N LEU A 74 13.06 -5.20 -3.77
CA LEU A 74 12.47 -4.35 -4.79
C LEU A 74 13.48 -3.43 -5.46
N GLN A 75 13.14 -2.99 -6.67
CA GLN A 75 13.83 -1.87 -7.30
C GLN A 75 13.29 -0.52 -6.81
N LYS A 76 14.09 0.52 -7.00
CA LYS A 76 13.73 1.89 -6.66
C LYS A 76 12.55 2.36 -7.53
N ILE A 77 11.61 3.09 -6.92
CA ILE A 77 10.54 3.77 -7.65
C ILE A 77 11.14 5.04 -8.28
N PRO A 78 11.16 5.15 -9.63
CA PRO A 78 11.86 6.23 -10.30
C PRO A 78 11.34 7.62 -9.94
N GLN A 79 10.04 7.75 -9.66
CA GLN A 79 9.40 9.03 -9.36
C GLN A 79 9.72 9.57 -7.97
N GLU A 80 10.05 8.70 -7.02
CA GLU A 80 10.42 9.13 -5.67
C GLU A 80 11.81 9.78 -5.67
N GLY A 81 11.89 10.97 -5.10
CA GLY A 81 13.07 11.85 -5.10
C GLY A 81 13.11 12.85 -6.26
N MET A 82 12.19 12.75 -7.26
CA MET A 82 12.10 13.72 -8.35
C MET A 82 11.29 14.96 -7.93
N GLN A 83 11.57 16.09 -8.56
CA GLN A 83 10.69 17.26 -8.48
C GLN A 83 9.35 16.92 -9.13
N ALA A 84 8.25 17.23 -8.44
CA ALA A 84 6.92 17.06 -9.00
C ALA A 84 6.72 17.99 -10.20
N PRO A 85 6.08 17.51 -11.29
CA PRO A 85 5.76 18.34 -12.43
C PRO A 85 4.88 19.52 -12.03
N ALA A 86 5.11 20.67 -12.62
CA ALA A 86 4.23 21.83 -12.45
C ALA A 86 2.81 21.49 -12.94
N PHE A 87 1.82 21.92 -12.19
CA PHE A 87 0.42 21.86 -12.59
C PHE A 87 -0.35 23.09 -12.11
N THR A 88 -1.44 23.37 -12.77
CA THR A 88 -2.47 24.32 -12.34
C THR A 88 -3.82 23.70 -12.58
N VAL A 89 -4.69 23.71 -11.58
CA VAL A 89 -6.04 23.15 -11.66
C VAL A 89 -7.06 24.10 -11.05
N ARG A 90 -8.31 23.98 -11.48
CA ARG A 90 -9.45 24.65 -10.85
C ARG A 90 -10.24 23.65 -10.01
N THR A 91 -10.40 23.96 -8.74
CA THR A 91 -11.18 23.14 -7.82
C THR A 91 -12.67 23.41 -7.94
N LEU A 92 -13.52 22.48 -7.47
CA LEU A 92 -14.99 22.65 -7.54
C LEU A 92 -15.48 23.84 -6.74
N ASP A 93 -14.80 24.23 -5.67
CA ASP A 93 -15.09 25.45 -4.90
C ASP A 93 -14.66 26.75 -5.60
N GLY A 94 -14.15 26.64 -6.83
CA GLY A 94 -13.83 27.76 -7.71
C GLY A 94 -12.41 28.32 -7.58
N ARG A 95 -11.59 27.82 -6.64
CA ARG A 95 -10.19 28.25 -6.49
C ARG A 95 -9.32 27.73 -7.63
N THR A 96 -8.35 28.52 -8.05
CA THR A 96 -7.25 28.06 -8.89
C THR A 96 -6.08 27.73 -7.97
N LEU A 97 -5.54 26.53 -8.12
CA LEU A 97 -4.37 26.05 -7.36
C LEU A 97 -3.27 25.62 -8.32
N SER A 98 -2.08 26.14 -8.12
CA SER A 98 -0.87 25.64 -8.78
C SER A 98 0.06 24.98 -7.79
N LEU A 99 0.95 24.10 -8.26
CA LEU A 99 1.98 23.53 -7.39
C LEU A 99 2.89 24.61 -6.80
N ALA A 100 3.07 25.73 -7.49
CA ALA A 100 3.86 26.86 -6.99
C ALA A 100 3.21 27.52 -5.76
N ASP A 101 1.87 27.66 -5.76
CA ASP A 101 1.11 28.20 -4.61
C ASP A 101 1.13 27.29 -3.39
N LEU A 102 1.48 26.01 -3.58
CA LEU A 102 1.52 25.00 -2.55
C LEU A 102 2.92 24.79 -1.95
N ARG A 103 3.90 25.60 -2.34
CA ARG A 103 5.23 25.55 -1.72
C ARG A 103 5.16 25.85 -0.24
N GLY A 104 5.97 25.17 0.55
CA GLY A 104 5.94 25.23 2.01
C GLY A 104 4.87 24.33 2.66
N LYS A 105 4.00 23.69 1.87
CA LYS A 105 2.98 22.74 2.35
C LYS A 105 3.30 21.33 1.90
N VAL A 106 2.91 20.36 2.70
CA VAL A 106 2.86 18.95 2.27
C VAL A 106 1.61 18.77 1.42
N VAL A 107 1.76 18.17 0.23
CA VAL A 107 0.64 17.96 -0.69
C VAL A 107 0.40 16.47 -0.88
N VAL A 108 -0.82 16.03 -0.62
CA VAL A 108 -1.30 14.68 -0.88
C VAL A 108 -2.21 14.73 -2.10
N LEU A 109 -1.73 14.16 -3.22
CA LEU A 109 -2.50 14.04 -4.44
C LEU A 109 -3.14 12.66 -4.53
N SER A 110 -4.38 12.59 -4.99
CA SER A 110 -5.05 11.36 -5.40
C SER A 110 -5.57 11.50 -6.83
N PHE A 111 -5.08 10.68 -7.75
CA PHE A 111 -5.60 10.61 -9.13
C PHE A 111 -6.60 9.48 -9.20
N TRP A 112 -7.78 9.78 -9.71
CA TRP A 112 -8.92 8.88 -9.73
C TRP A 112 -9.87 9.20 -10.88
N PHE A 113 -10.92 8.40 -11.05
CA PHE A 113 -12.03 8.71 -11.96
C PHE A 113 -13.32 8.05 -11.49
N ILE A 114 -14.45 8.59 -11.91
CA ILE A 114 -15.79 8.03 -11.64
C ILE A 114 -15.90 6.68 -12.32
N GLY A 115 -16.30 5.64 -11.54
CA GLY A 115 -16.40 4.27 -12.05
C GLY A 115 -15.11 3.45 -11.88
N CYS A 116 -14.08 3.96 -11.19
CA CYS A 116 -12.89 3.21 -10.80
C CYS A 116 -13.15 2.41 -9.50
N PRO A 117 -13.32 1.08 -9.56
CA PRO A 117 -13.70 0.31 -8.37
C PRO A 117 -12.66 0.38 -7.24
N ALA A 118 -11.37 0.35 -7.59
CA ALA A 118 -10.27 0.43 -6.62
C ALA A 118 -10.19 1.83 -5.98
N CYS A 119 -10.52 2.89 -6.73
CA CYS A 119 -10.56 4.24 -6.20
C CYS A 119 -11.69 4.38 -5.18
N PHE A 120 -12.90 3.94 -5.56
CA PHE A 120 -14.08 3.94 -4.69
C PHE A 120 -13.84 3.18 -3.37
N ALA A 121 -13.22 2.00 -3.45
CA ALA A 121 -12.90 1.20 -2.26
C ALA A 121 -11.91 1.90 -1.29
N MET A 122 -11.14 2.87 -1.78
CA MET A 122 -10.17 3.62 -0.97
C MET A 122 -10.74 4.91 -0.36
N GLU A 123 -11.78 5.49 -0.95
CA GLU A 123 -12.33 6.81 -0.52
C GLU A 123 -12.63 6.89 0.97
N PRO A 124 -13.28 5.93 1.62
CA PRO A 124 -13.56 6.01 3.06
C PRO A 124 -12.28 6.14 3.89
N LYS A 125 -11.25 5.34 3.57
CA LYS A 125 -9.97 5.38 4.26
C LYS A 125 -9.19 6.67 3.98
N LEU A 126 -9.28 7.22 2.76
CA LEU A 126 -8.68 8.51 2.42
C LEU A 126 -9.37 9.66 3.17
N ASN A 127 -10.68 9.60 3.36
CA ASN A 127 -11.43 10.56 4.18
C ASN A 127 -11.01 10.48 5.65
N ASP A 128 -10.94 9.28 6.22
CA ASP A 128 -10.47 9.07 7.59
C ASP A 128 -9.02 9.53 7.77
N PHE A 129 -8.19 9.29 6.76
CA PHE A 129 -6.80 9.76 6.75
C PHE A 129 -6.74 11.29 6.76
N LYS A 130 -7.45 11.96 5.86
CA LYS A 130 -7.52 13.42 5.82
C LYS A 130 -7.95 14.00 7.16
N ALA A 131 -8.97 13.40 7.80
CA ALA A 131 -9.53 13.91 9.06
C ALA A 131 -8.48 13.99 10.19
N ARG A 132 -7.41 13.18 10.14
CA ARG A 132 -6.32 13.20 11.13
C ARG A 132 -5.37 14.39 10.98
N PHE A 133 -5.50 15.15 9.89
CA PHE A 133 -4.65 16.31 9.56
C PHE A 133 -5.46 17.60 9.33
N ALA A 134 -6.72 17.65 9.79
CA ALA A 134 -7.63 18.77 9.49
C ALA A 134 -7.09 20.15 9.90
N GLU A 135 -6.19 20.21 10.89
CA GLU A 135 -5.57 21.44 11.40
C GLU A 135 -4.12 21.64 10.95
N SER A 136 -3.62 20.80 10.05
CA SER A 136 -2.22 20.78 9.64
C SER A 136 -1.99 21.48 8.30
N ASP A 137 -0.72 21.83 8.00
CA ASP A 137 -0.30 22.38 6.70
C ASP A 137 -0.19 21.32 5.60
N VAL A 138 -1.23 20.48 5.51
CA VAL A 138 -1.38 19.46 4.46
C VAL A 138 -2.50 19.85 3.52
N VAL A 139 -2.22 19.85 2.23
CA VAL A 139 -3.22 20.03 1.17
C VAL A 139 -3.58 18.67 0.60
N PHE A 140 -4.83 18.26 0.74
CA PHE A 140 -5.37 17.05 0.15
C PHE A 140 -6.12 17.41 -1.12
N LEU A 141 -5.62 16.98 -2.27
CA LEU A 141 -6.15 17.32 -3.60
C LEU A 141 -6.42 16.06 -4.41
N ALA A 142 -7.65 15.86 -4.82
CA ALA A 142 -8.06 14.81 -5.73
C ALA A 142 -8.26 15.38 -7.14
N MET A 143 -7.63 14.77 -8.13
CA MET A 143 -7.73 15.17 -9.53
C MET A 143 -8.38 14.06 -10.35
N THR A 144 -9.34 14.43 -11.19
CA THR A 144 -9.97 13.53 -12.14
C THR A 144 -10.05 14.14 -13.54
N SER A 145 -10.05 13.29 -14.54
CA SER A 145 -10.34 13.69 -15.92
C SER A 145 -11.85 13.82 -16.21
N ASP A 146 -12.68 13.43 -15.23
CA ASP A 146 -14.13 13.57 -15.36
C ASP A 146 -14.53 15.04 -15.40
N ARG A 147 -15.62 15.31 -16.11
CA ARG A 147 -16.18 16.65 -16.24
C ARG A 147 -16.76 17.13 -14.90
N LYS A 148 -16.75 18.45 -14.74
CA LYS A 148 -17.25 19.10 -13.52
C LYS A 148 -18.68 18.67 -13.17
N ASP A 149 -19.60 18.64 -14.13
CA ASP A 149 -21.00 18.28 -13.91
C ASP A 149 -21.17 16.82 -13.45
N ALA A 150 -20.38 15.90 -14.01
CA ALA A 150 -20.36 14.51 -13.61
C ALA A 150 -19.80 14.34 -12.18
N LEU A 151 -18.71 15.05 -11.87
CA LEU A 151 -18.09 15.03 -10.54
C LEU A 151 -19.02 15.60 -9.47
N GLU A 152 -19.70 16.73 -9.73
CA GLU A 152 -20.69 17.31 -8.81
C GLU A 152 -21.86 16.35 -8.56
N LYS A 153 -22.32 15.65 -9.60
CA LYS A 153 -23.38 14.64 -9.46
C LYS A 153 -22.92 13.43 -8.62
N TYR A 154 -21.68 13.00 -8.80
CA TYR A 154 -21.07 11.91 -8.02
C TYR A 154 -20.99 12.29 -6.54
N LEU A 155 -20.42 13.43 -6.22
CA LEU A 155 -20.18 13.88 -4.85
C LEU A 155 -21.47 14.23 -4.05
N LYS A 156 -22.63 14.33 -4.73
CA LYS A 156 -23.94 14.36 -4.06
C LYS A 156 -24.35 13.01 -3.45
N LYS A 157 -23.75 11.92 -3.94
CA LYS A 157 -24.09 10.55 -3.52
C LYS A 157 -22.97 9.90 -2.71
N GLU A 158 -21.74 10.20 -3.07
CA GLU A 158 -20.54 9.60 -2.51
C GLU A 158 -19.69 10.67 -1.84
N ARG A 159 -19.04 10.31 -0.74
CA ARG A 159 -18.24 11.23 0.04
C ARG A 159 -16.76 11.08 -0.26
N PHE A 160 -16.15 12.11 -0.85
CA PHE A 160 -14.71 12.20 -0.98
C PHE A 160 -14.21 13.60 -0.59
N ASP A 161 -13.69 13.73 0.63
CA ASP A 161 -13.46 14.99 1.35
C ASP A 161 -12.22 15.78 0.88
N TYR A 162 -11.43 15.26 -0.06
CA TYR A 162 -10.31 16.00 -0.65
C TYR A 162 -10.84 17.20 -1.46
N LEU A 163 -10.01 18.24 -1.59
CA LEU A 163 -10.27 19.26 -2.61
C LEU A 163 -10.38 18.59 -3.97
N GLN A 164 -11.46 18.83 -4.69
CA GLN A 164 -11.73 18.14 -5.94
C GLN A 164 -11.43 19.03 -7.14
N ALA A 165 -10.63 18.55 -8.09
CA ALA A 165 -10.38 19.18 -9.37
C ALA A 165 -10.90 18.29 -10.49
N ALA A 166 -11.91 18.79 -11.23
CA ALA A 166 -12.45 18.18 -12.44
C ALA A 166 -11.65 18.61 -13.66
N ASP A 167 -11.89 17.95 -14.79
CA ASP A 167 -11.27 18.28 -16.10
C ASP A 167 -9.73 18.38 -16.03
N ALA A 168 -9.09 17.65 -15.08
CA ALA A 168 -7.66 17.78 -14.77
C ALA A 168 -6.76 16.86 -15.61
N LYS A 169 -7.23 16.37 -16.76
CA LYS A 169 -6.50 15.43 -17.61
C LYS A 169 -5.09 15.89 -17.94
N ASP A 170 -4.92 17.15 -18.38
CA ASP A 170 -3.63 17.68 -18.80
C ASP A 170 -2.66 17.83 -17.61
N ALA A 171 -3.16 18.33 -16.47
CA ALA A 171 -2.37 18.42 -15.24
C ALA A 171 -1.87 17.05 -14.76
N MET A 172 -2.75 16.03 -14.83
CA MET A 172 -2.40 14.65 -14.46
C MET A 172 -1.41 14.03 -15.44
N ALA A 173 -1.51 14.34 -16.74
CA ALA A 173 -0.64 13.78 -17.78
C ALA A 173 0.84 14.16 -17.56
N HIS A 174 1.13 15.32 -16.98
CA HIS A 174 2.50 15.74 -16.65
C HIS A 174 3.22 14.78 -15.70
N PHE A 175 2.48 14.04 -14.86
CA PHE A 175 3.07 13.04 -13.96
C PHE A 175 3.45 11.74 -14.66
N ALA A 176 3.10 11.55 -15.93
CA ALA A 176 3.42 10.34 -16.71
C ALA A 176 3.08 9.03 -15.99
N PHE A 177 2.03 9.03 -15.16
CA PHE A 177 1.59 7.86 -14.40
C PHE A 177 0.81 6.89 -15.28
N ARG A 178 0.74 5.64 -14.81
CA ARG A 178 -0.07 4.61 -15.45
C ARG A 178 -0.97 3.94 -14.41
N GLY A 179 -2.23 3.75 -14.77
CA GLY A 179 -3.24 3.09 -13.93
C GLY A 179 -3.73 3.94 -12.76
N PHE A 180 -4.95 3.63 -12.32
CA PHE A 180 -5.64 4.26 -11.20
C PHE A 180 -5.92 3.23 -10.10
N PRO A 181 -6.05 3.67 -8.83
CA PRO A 181 -5.74 5.01 -8.34
C PRO A 181 -4.24 5.31 -8.37
N LYS A 182 -3.87 6.58 -8.19
CA LYS A 182 -2.49 6.98 -7.90
C LYS A 182 -2.47 7.96 -6.74
N ASN A 183 -1.76 7.60 -5.68
CA ASN A 183 -1.60 8.42 -4.49
C ASN A 183 -0.13 8.88 -4.38
N ILE A 184 0.07 10.18 -4.23
CA ILE A 184 1.39 10.83 -4.27
C ILE A 184 1.49 11.76 -3.07
N VAL A 185 2.63 11.75 -2.38
CA VAL A 185 2.97 12.80 -1.41
C VAL A 185 4.12 13.63 -1.97
N ILE A 186 3.93 14.93 -1.92
CA ILE A 186 4.93 15.92 -2.33
C ILE A 186 5.32 16.73 -1.08
N ASP A 187 6.62 16.86 -0.84
CA ASP A 187 7.16 17.60 0.29
C ASP A 187 7.01 19.13 0.13
N LYS A 188 7.35 19.88 1.18
CA LYS A 188 7.30 21.35 1.21
C LYS A 188 8.14 22.01 0.09
N ARG A 189 9.16 21.31 -0.42
CA ARG A 189 10.05 21.76 -1.50
C ARG A 189 9.61 21.31 -2.89
N GLY A 190 8.48 20.56 -2.97
CA GLY A 190 7.92 20.07 -4.21
C GLY A 190 8.54 18.77 -4.72
N THR A 191 9.25 18.03 -3.87
CA THR A 191 9.81 16.71 -4.20
C THR A 191 8.77 15.63 -3.95
N ILE A 192 8.64 14.67 -4.85
CA ILE A 192 7.81 13.49 -4.65
C ILE A 192 8.52 12.57 -3.64
N VAL A 193 7.88 12.35 -2.49
CA VAL A 193 8.42 11.49 -1.42
C VAL A 193 7.64 10.18 -1.24
N TYR A 194 6.52 10.05 -1.93
CA TYR A 194 5.71 8.84 -1.93
C TYR A 194 4.93 8.71 -3.24
N TRP A 195 4.94 7.51 -3.83
CA TRP A 195 4.28 7.22 -5.11
C TRP A 195 3.72 5.80 -5.09
N ARG A 196 2.39 5.65 -4.97
CA ARG A 196 1.74 4.33 -4.91
C ARG A 196 0.45 4.31 -5.73
N SER A 197 0.13 3.15 -6.28
CA SER A 197 -1.17 2.93 -6.93
C SER A 197 -2.25 2.59 -5.93
N THR A 198 -1.93 1.75 -4.96
CA THR A 198 -2.81 1.36 -3.86
C THR A 198 -2.11 1.66 -2.54
N ILE A 199 -2.83 1.65 -1.44
CA ILE A 199 -2.26 1.80 -0.11
C ILE A 199 -2.75 0.62 0.73
N HIS A 200 -1.83 -0.30 1.04
CA HIS A 200 -2.04 -1.40 1.98
C HIS A 200 -1.36 -1.10 3.32
N ALA A 201 -0.18 -0.46 3.26
CA ALA A 201 0.58 -0.01 4.42
C ALA A 201 0.17 1.41 4.82
N TRP A 202 -1.05 1.57 5.38
CA TRP A 202 -1.58 2.88 5.81
C TRP A 202 -0.71 3.57 6.85
N ASP A 203 -0.12 2.78 7.77
CA ASP A 203 0.80 3.30 8.79
C ASP A 203 2.04 3.93 8.15
N LYS A 204 2.57 3.32 7.09
CA LYS A 204 3.67 3.88 6.33
C LYS A 204 3.28 5.17 5.62
N PHE A 205 2.12 5.19 4.97
CA PHE A 205 1.59 6.39 4.32
C PHE A 205 1.45 7.55 5.31
N GLU A 206 0.85 7.30 6.46
CA GLU A 206 0.71 8.29 7.53
C GLU A 206 2.07 8.74 8.06
N SER A 207 2.99 7.81 8.30
CA SER A 207 4.34 8.14 8.80
C SER A 207 5.11 9.04 7.84
N VAL A 208 4.97 8.86 6.52
CA VAL A 208 5.60 9.73 5.52
C VAL A 208 5.03 11.14 5.61
N VAL A 209 3.69 11.31 5.63
CA VAL A 209 3.10 12.65 5.73
C VAL A 209 3.50 13.36 7.02
N ARG A 210 3.48 12.65 8.15
CA ARG A 210 3.91 13.23 9.45
C ARG A 210 5.39 13.59 9.46
N ALA A 211 6.25 12.76 8.87
CA ALA A 211 7.67 13.05 8.77
C ALA A 211 7.95 14.30 7.93
N GLU A 212 7.19 14.50 6.82
CA GLU A 212 7.35 15.69 5.99
C GLU A 212 6.80 16.96 6.66
N LEU A 213 5.77 16.83 7.49
CA LEU A 213 5.25 17.95 8.29
C LEU A 213 6.25 18.41 9.35
N ALA A 214 6.99 17.46 9.96
CA ALA A 214 7.97 17.75 11.01
C ALA A 214 9.26 18.37 10.50
N LYS A 215 9.48 18.42 9.18
CA LYS A 215 10.64 19.11 8.58
C LYS A 215 10.35 20.60 8.47
N ASP A 216 11.41 21.40 8.66
CA ASP A 216 11.39 22.86 8.46
C ASP A 216 11.35 23.23 6.98
#